data_6e5ad4b8acd4bd93f3659c9b8cbd7853
#
_entry.id   6e5ad4b8acd4bd93f3659c9b8cbd7853
#
_cell.length_a   1.000
_cell.length_b   1.000
_cell.length_c   1.000
_cell.angle_alpha   90.00
_cell.angle_beta   90.00
_cell.angle_gamma   90.00
#
_symmetry.space_group_name_H-M   'P 1'
#
loop_
_entity.id
_entity.type
_entity.pdbx_description
1 polymer ?
#
loop_
_entity_poly.entity_id
_entity_poly.type
_entity_poly.pdbx_seq_one_letter_code
_entity_poly.pdbx_strand_id
1 'polypeptide(L)'
;MGILNGIEVAKKLRGKGVRCPIIYVTGYSEIVYDAFEVNAFRFITKPVEPGVLNKALDDFIFQLKTNKLVSFVSDEASITMFSSEIVYVEGKFRGCIVHAAKKSYPISQSFAEFTEGLGDRFFNCHRNISVNTAFIDRIDGSTAVLTDGRKLKVDKPKLTELAELMESYDGN
;
A
#
# COMPACT_ATOMS: atom_id res chain seq x y z
N MET A 1 8.65 2.68 -38.43
CA MET A 1 7.97 2.35 -37.16
C MET A 1 9.05 2.30 -36.09
N GLY A 2 9.08 3.28 -35.18
CA GLY A 2 10.07 3.32 -34.11
C GLY A 2 9.83 2.16 -33.13
N ILE A 3 10.89 1.42 -32.80
CA ILE A 3 10.85 0.39 -31.78
C ILE A 3 10.69 1.13 -30.44
N LEU A 4 9.50 1.03 -29.84
CA LEU A 4 9.27 1.53 -28.49
C LEU A 4 10.21 0.82 -27.53
N ASN A 5 11.04 1.55 -26.82
CA ASN A 5 11.83 0.96 -25.75
C ASN A 5 10.95 0.64 -24.52
N GLY A 6 11.38 -0.25 -23.64
CA GLY A 6 10.60 -0.69 -22.49
C GLY A 6 10.17 0.46 -21.57
N ILE A 7 10.96 1.53 -21.46
CA ILE A 7 10.65 2.74 -20.67
C ILE A 7 9.46 3.50 -21.27
N GLU A 8 9.46 3.68 -22.58
CA GLU A 8 8.34 4.36 -23.28
C GLU A 8 7.03 3.58 -23.15
N VAL A 9 7.12 2.23 -23.21
CA VAL A 9 5.95 1.35 -22.95
C VAL A 9 5.43 1.58 -21.54
N ALA A 10 6.30 1.57 -20.54
CA ALA A 10 5.91 1.79 -19.16
C ALA A 10 5.33 3.21 -18.93
N LYS A 11 5.93 4.26 -19.49
CA LYS A 11 5.39 5.62 -19.43
C LYS A 11 3.96 5.68 -20.01
N LYS A 12 3.72 5.03 -21.15
CA LYS A 12 2.37 4.93 -21.75
C LYS A 12 1.39 4.17 -20.87
N LEU A 13 1.81 3.06 -20.24
CA LEU A 13 0.97 2.31 -19.31
C LEU A 13 0.61 3.17 -18.09
N ARG A 14 1.58 3.86 -17.48
CA ARG A 14 1.34 4.78 -16.36
C ARG A 14 0.44 5.94 -16.73
N GLY A 15 0.62 6.52 -17.92
CA GLY A 15 -0.26 7.57 -18.45
C GLY A 15 -1.70 7.13 -18.69
N LYS A 16 -1.94 5.83 -18.92
CA LYS A 16 -3.29 5.23 -18.99
C LYS A 16 -3.84 4.79 -17.62
N GLY A 17 -3.16 5.10 -16.52
CA GLY A 17 -3.59 4.72 -15.17
C GLY A 17 -3.34 3.26 -14.82
N VAL A 18 -2.62 2.48 -15.65
CA VAL A 18 -2.26 1.10 -15.34
C VAL A 18 -1.25 1.08 -14.19
N ARG A 19 -1.59 0.43 -13.08
CA ARG A 19 -0.78 0.36 -11.85
C ARG A 19 -0.14 -1.01 -11.60
N CYS A 20 -0.18 -1.92 -12.58
CA CYS A 20 0.50 -3.21 -12.43
C CYS A 20 1.99 -3.03 -12.11
N PRO A 21 2.58 -3.85 -11.26
CA PRO A 21 4.02 -3.88 -11.05
C PRO A 21 4.77 -4.16 -12.35
N ILE A 22 5.88 -3.46 -12.56
CA ILE A 22 6.72 -3.60 -13.74
C ILE A 22 8.11 -4.03 -13.28
N ILE A 23 8.56 -5.18 -13.77
CA ILE A 23 9.94 -5.64 -13.59
C ILE A 23 10.69 -5.36 -14.89
N TYR A 24 11.73 -4.54 -14.81
CA TYR A 24 12.64 -4.31 -15.94
C TYR A 24 13.74 -5.34 -15.97
N VAL A 25 13.97 -5.92 -17.16
CA VAL A 25 15.08 -6.83 -17.41
C VAL A 25 15.88 -6.27 -18.59
N THR A 26 17.09 -5.79 -18.35
CA THR A 26 17.88 -5.10 -19.38
C THR A 26 19.37 -5.38 -19.27
N GLY A 27 20.09 -5.27 -20.40
CA GLY A 27 21.56 -5.26 -20.42
C GLY A 27 22.18 -3.87 -20.20
N TYR A 28 21.38 -2.83 -20.10
CA TYR A 28 21.82 -1.43 -19.98
C TYR A 28 21.60 -0.93 -18.57
N SER A 29 22.66 -0.81 -17.77
CA SER A 29 22.58 -0.32 -16.38
C SER A 29 22.26 1.18 -16.28
N GLU A 30 22.54 1.94 -17.35
CA GLU A 30 22.37 3.40 -17.38
C GLU A 30 20.90 3.82 -17.31
N ILE A 31 19.95 2.96 -17.73
CA ILE A 31 18.52 3.27 -17.72
C ILE A 31 17.83 3.05 -16.36
N VAL A 32 18.59 2.76 -15.30
CA VAL A 32 18.07 2.62 -13.93
C VAL A 32 17.31 3.88 -13.49
N TYR A 33 17.84 5.06 -13.80
CA TYR A 33 17.19 6.33 -13.45
C TYR A 33 15.82 6.49 -14.13
N ASP A 34 15.71 6.10 -15.40
CA ASP A 34 14.43 6.15 -16.13
C ASP A 34 13.40 5.16 -15.57
N ALA A 35 13.86 4.03 -15.00
CA ALA A 35 12.99 3.05 -14.34
C ALA A 35 12.34 3.62 -13.06
N PHE A 36 13.00 4.53 -12.34
CA PHE A 36 12.41 5.24 -11.20
C PHE A 36 11.27 6.16 -11.62
N GLU A 37 11.37 6.86 -12.76
CA GLU A 37 10.32 7.75 -13.25
C GLU A 37 9.00 7.01 -13.53
N VAL A 38 9.07 5.73 -13.92
CA VAL A 38 7.89 4.90 -14.23
C VAL A 38 7.44 4.05 -13.03
N ASN A 39 8.02 4.28 -11.85
CA ASN A 39 7.74 3.54 -10.64
C ASN A 39 7.85 2.01 -10.88
N ALA A 40 9.03 1.57 -11.36
CA ALA A 40 9.33 0.16 -11.55
C ALA A 40 9.38 -0.58 -10.21
N PHE A 41 8.79 -1.77 -10.16
CA PHE A 41 8.82 -2.62 -8.96
C PHE A 41 10.22 -3.18 -8.69
N ARG A 42 10.89 -3.64 -9.74
CA ARG A 42 12.28 -4.14 -9.70
C ARG A 42 12.99 -3.86 -11.03
N PHE A 43 14.30 -3.76 -10.93
CA PHE A 43 15.22 -3.65 -12.05
C PHE A 43 16.22 -4.80 -11.97
N ILE A 44 16.36 -5.58 -13.05
CA ILE A 44 17.23 -6.73 -13.13
C ILE A 44 18.15 -6.55 -14.34
N THR A 45 19.46 -6.60 -14.11
CA THR A 45 20.45 -6.54 -15.19
C THR A 45 20.67 -7.91 -15.81
N LYS A 46 20.90 -7.94 -17.12
CA LYS A 46 21.36 -9.15 -17.83
C LYS A 46 22.86 -9.35 -17.62
N PRO A 47 23.34 -10.59 -17.47
CA PRO A 47 22.61 -11.85 -17.50
C PRO A 47 21.72 -12.04 -16.27
N VAL A 48 20.52 -12.60 -16.48
CA VAL A 48 19.55 -12.80 -15.40
C VAL A 48 19.94 -14.01 -14.57
N GLU A 49 20.33 -13.78 -13.34
CA GLU A 49 20.56 -14.85 -12.38
C GLU A 49 19.21 -15.38 -11.85
N PRO A 50 18.97 -16.71 -11.89
CA PRO A 50 17.70 -17.29 -11.44
C PRO A 50 17.31 -16.87 -10.01
N GLY A 51 18.28 -16.76 -9.10
CA GLY A 51 18.06 -16.34 -7.71
C GLY A 51 17.50 -14.91 -7.60
N VAL A 52 18.01 -13.98 -8.42
CA VAL A 52 17.55 -12.58 -8.45
C VAL A 52 16.13 -12.47 -9.00
N LEU A 53 15.82 -13.21 -10.06
CA LEU A 53 14.47 -13.23 -10.63
C LEU A 53 13.47 -13.86 -9.66
N ASN A 54 13.82 -15.01 -9.07
CA ASN A 54 12.94 -15.69 -8.10
C ASN A 54 12.66 -14.78 -6.91
N LYS A 55 13.67 -14.12 -6.35
CA LYS A 55 13.47 -13.16 -5.26
C LYS A 55 12.52 -12.02 -5.66
N ALA A 56 12.67 -11.46 -6.86
CA ALA A 56 11.77 -10.41 -7.35
C ALA A 56 10.33 -10.90 -7.49
N LEU A 57 10.13 -12.15 -7.93
CA LEU A 57 8.80 -12.78 -8.02
C LEU A 57 8.23 -13.09 -6.63
N ASP A 58 9.04 -13.58 -5.69
CA ASP A 58 8.60 -13.85 -4.31
C ASP A 58 8.20 -12.57 -3.61
N ASP A 59 8.97 -11.49 -3.75
CA ASP A 59 8.63 -10.15 -3.25
C ASP A 59 7.30 -9.65 -3.85
N PHE A 60 7.07 -9.92 -5.14
CA PHE A 60 5.81 -9.56 -5.80
C PHE A 60 4.63 -10.39 -5.29
N ILE A 61 4.80 -11.71 -5.14
CA ILE A 61 3.77 -12.60 -4.59
C ILE A 61 3.43 -12.19 -3.15
N PHE A 62 4.45 -11.86 -2.35
CA PHE A 62 4.25 -11.35 -1.00
C PHE A 62 3.45 -10.04 -1.01
N GLN A 63 3.81 -9.10 -1.90
CA GLN A 63 3.04 -7.87 -2.07
C GLN A 63 1.58 -8.13 -2.49
N LEU A 64 1.33 -9.07 -3.40
CA LEU A 64 -0.03 -9.44 -3.81
C LEU A 64 -0.85 -10.00 -2.65
N LYS A 65 -0.23 -10.83 -1.80
CA LYS A 65 -0.89 -11.42 -0.63
C LYS A 65 -1.20 -10.37 0.44
N THR A 66 -0.31 -9.40 0.62
CA THR A 66 -0.41 -8.37 1.67
C THR A 66 -1.03 -7.06 1.21
N ASN A 67 -1.13 -6.84 -0.12
CA ASN A 67 -1.57 -5.58 -0.71
C ASN A 67 -2.77 -5.81 -1.64
N LYS A 68 -3.95 -5.86 -1.04
CA LYS A 68 -5.20 -6.11 -1.78
C LYS A 68 -5.58 -4.89 -2.63
N LEU A 69 -6.14 -5.15 -3.80
CA LEU A 69 -6.80 -4.12 -4.60
C LEU A 69 -8.22 -3.91 -4.05
N VAL A 70 -8.52 -2.71 -3.63
CA VAL A 70 -9.78 -2.33 -3.01
C VAL A 70 -10.53 -1.37 -3.93
N SER A 71 -11.80 -1.65 -4.17
CA SER A 71 -12.68 -0.79 -4.97
C SER A 71 -13.87 -0.33 -4.15
N PHE A 72 -14.19 0.96 -4.22
CA PHE A 72 -15.33 1.55 -3.53
C PHE A 72 -15.86 2.76 -4.29
N VAL A 73 -17.05 3.24 -3.93
CA VAL A 73 -17.65 4.45 -4.52
C VAL A 73 -17.57 5.59 -3.51
N SER A 74 -17.05 6.73 -3.94
CA SER A 74 -17.01 7.98 -3.18
C SER A 74 -17.39 9.14 -4.11
N ASP A 75 -18.34 9.97 -3.67
CA ASP A 75 -18.84 11.11 -4.45
C ASP A 75 -19.23 10.73 -5.90
N GLU A 76 -19.99 9.63 -6.04
CA GLU A 76 -20.43 9.03 -7.33
C GLU A 76 -19.30 8.50 -8.23
N ALA A 77 -18.05 8.63 -7.83
CA ALA A 77 -16.90 8.11 -8.56
C ALA A 77 -16.49 6.72 -8.05
N SER A 78 -16.23 5.80 -8.97
CA SER A 78 -15.60 4.51 -8.64
C SER A 78 -14.10 4.71 -8.43
N ILE A 79 -13.62 4.40 -7.23
CA ILE A 79 -12.23 4.51 -6.82
C ILE A 79 -11.66 3.10 -6.68
N THR A 80 -10.51 2.88 -7.26
CA THR A 80 -9.74 1.63 -7.08
C THR A 80 -8.32 1.98 -6.68
N MET A 81 -7.86 1.41 -5.57
CA MET A 81 -6.51 1.63 -5.05
C MET A 81 -5.98 0.38 -4.35
N PHE A 82 -4.69 0.32 -4.13
CA PHE A 82 -4.12 -0.73 -3.28
C PHE A 82 -4.37 -0.42 -1.80
N SER A 83 -4.58 -1.47 -1.00
CA SER A 83 -4.74 -1.32 0.46
C SER A 83 -3.53 -0.65 1.12
N SER A 84 -2.33 -0.78 0.55
CA SER A 84 -1.12 -0.07 0.99
C SER A 84 -1.16 1.44 0.78
N GLU A 85 -2.06 1.97 -0.04
CA GLU A 85 -2.26 3.42 -0.22
C GLU A 85 -3.18 4.00 0.87
N ILE A 86 -3.91 3.14 1.61
CA ILE A 86 -4.81 3.53 2.68
C ILE A 86 -4.02 3.62 3.99
N VAL A 87 -4.09 4.77 4.63
CA VAL A 87 -3.39 5.04 5.89
C VAL A 87 -4.22 4.57 7.09
N TYR A 88 -5.49 4.94 7.12
CA TYR A 88 -6.46 4.43 8.10
C TYR A 88 -7.89 4.60 7.60
N VAL A 89 -8.81 3.92 8.23
CA VAL A 89 -10.24 4.02 8.00
C VAL A 89 -10.92 4.49 9.27
N GLU A 90 -11.82 5.45 9.15
CA GLU A 90 -12.59 6.00 10.27
C GLU A 90 -14.08 5.72 10.06
N GLY A 91 -14.70 4.97 10.98
CA GLY A 91 -16.14 4.72 10.97
C GLY A 91 -16.95 5.96 11.35
N LYS A 92 -18.02 6.20 10.63
CA LYS A 92 -19.00 7.27 10.85
C LYS A 92 -20.40 6.67 11.01
N PHE A 93 -21.36 7.50 11.42
CA PHE A 93 -22.74 7.07 11.64
C PHE A 93 -23.39 6.43 10.38
N ARG A 94 -23.04 6.92 9.19
CA ARG A 94 -23.56 6.41 7.90
C ARG A 94 -22.41 6.08 6.97
N GLY A 95 -21.65 5.00 7.27
CA GLY A 95 -20.52 4.59 6.45
C GLY A 95 -19.17 4.80 7.11
N CYS A 96 -18.14 5.06 6.32
CA CYS A 96 -16.80 5.35 6.83
C CYS A 96 -16.06 6.34 5.93
N ILE A 97 -14.92 6.84 6.41
CA ILE A 97 -14.00 7.65 5.63
C ILE A 97 -12.70 6.86 5.44
N VAL A 98 -12.32 6.66 4.21
CA VAL A 98 -11.04 6.05 3.82
C VAL A 98 -10.01 7.15 3.69
N HIS A 99 -9.02 7.18 4.57
CA HIS A 99 -7.94 8.16 4.56
C HIS A 99 -6.72 7.59 3.84
N ALA A 100 -6.48 8.04 2.63
CA ALA A 100 -5.24 7.77 1.91
C ALA A 100 -4.20 8.89 2.15
N ALA A 101 -2.98 8.70 1.69
CA ALA A 101 -1.89 9.65 1.94
C ALA A 101 -2.19 11.07 1.42
N LYS A 102 -2.89 11.19 0.28
CA LYS A 102 -3.15 12.48 -0.39
C LYS A 102 -4.57 13.00 -0.25
N LYS A 103 -5.55 12.12 -0.04
CA LYS A 103 -6.98 12.46 -0.07
C LYS A 103 -7.77 11.52 0.84
N SER A 104 -8.89 12.01 1.35
CA SER A 104 -9.87 11.22 2.10
C SER A 104 -11.14 11.01 1.26
N TYR A 105 -11.73 9.84 1.39
CA TYR A 105 -12.88 9.40 0.60
C TYR A 105 -14.01 8.98 1.53
N PRO A 106 -15.10 9.76 1.64
CA PRO A 106 -16.30 9.32 2.33
C PRO A 106 -17.00 8.23 1.51
N ILE A 107 -17.37 7.14 2.15
CA ILE A 107 -18.08 6.02 1.52
C ILE A 107 -19.27 5.59 2.36
N SER A 108 -20.32 5.07 1.70
CA SER A 108 -21.54 4.61 2.36
C SER A 108 -21.43 3.20 2.94
N GLN A 109 -20.40 2.44 2.57
CA GLN A 109 -20.17 1.10 3.09
C GLN A 109 -19.85 1.14 4.57
N SER A 110 -20.33 0.16 5.35
CA SER A 110 -20.09 0.10 6.78
C SER A 110 -18.61 -0.10 7.10
N PHE A 111 -18.17 0.44 8.25
CA PHE A 111 -16.79 0.31 8.69
C PHE A 111 -16.34 -1.16 8.80
N ALA A 112 -17.19 -2.01 9.39
CA ALA A 112 -16.86 -3.42 9.58
C ALA A 112 -16.67 -4.15 8.23
N GLU A 113 -17.63 -4.04 7.30
CA GLU A 113 -17.56 -4.65 5.99
C GLU A 113 -16.35 -4.18 5.18
N PHE A 114 -16.06 -2.87 5.24
CA PHE A 114 -14.94 -2.33 4.49
C PHE A 114 -13.60 -2.78 5.04
N THR A 115 -13.42 -2.76 6.37
CA THR A 115 -12.13 -3.11 7.00
C THR A 115 -11.82 -4.60 6.93
N GLU A 116 -12.81 -5.49 6.94
CA GLU A 116 -12.65 -6.93 6.76
C GLU A 116 -11.97 -7.27 5.40
N GLY A 117 -12.25 -6.46 4.38
CA GLY A 117 -11.67 -6.60 3.05
C GLY A 117 -10.20 -6.15 2.94
N LEU A 118 -9.65 -5.37 3.89
CA LEU A 118 -8.36 -4.70 3.73
C LEU A 118 -7.13 -5.60 3.95
N GLY A 119 -7.26 -6.67 4.75
CA GLY A 119 -6.17 -7.62 5.06
C GLY A 119 -5.40 -7.32 6.34
N ASP A 120 -4.41 -8.15 6.63
CA ASP A 120 -3.77 -8.30 7.94
C ASP A 120 -2.92 -7.09 8.40
N ARG A 121 -2.63 -6.18 7.48
CA ARG A 121 -1.92 -4.94 7.82
C ARG A 121 -2.81 -3.90 8.51
N PHE A 122 -4.12 -4.14 8.55
CA PHE A 122 -5.05 -3.21 9.18
C PHE A 122 -5.41 -3.67 10.58
N PHE A 123 -5.04 -2.84 11.54
CA PHE A 123 -5.28 -3.08 12.96
C PHE A 123 -6.40 -2.17 13.48
N ASN A 124 -7.41 -2.78 14.09
CA ASN A 124 -8.51 -2.04 14.72
C ASN A 124 -8.07 -1.49 16.08
N CYS A 125 -7.48 -0.30 16.08
CA CYS A 125 -6.97 0.35 17.29
C CYS A 125 -8.07 0.98 18.16
N HIS A 126 -9.24 1.21 17.59
CA HIS A 126 -10.45 1.71 18.27
C HIS A 126 -11.68 1.11 17.60
N ARG A 127 -12.84 1.12 18.27
CA ARG A 127 -14.12 0.57 17.75
C ARG A 127 -14.53 1.08 16.35
N ASN A 128 -14.02 2.24 15.96
CA ASN A 128 -14.32 2.87 14.68
C ASN A 128 -13.07 3.40 13.97
N ILE A 129 -11.86 2.92 14.33
CA ILE A 129 -10.61 3.27 13.66
C ILE A 129 -9.82 2.00 13.38
N SER A 130 -9.53 1.80 12.10
CA SER A 130 -8.63 0.74 11.62
C SER A 130 -7.44 1.38 10.94
N VAL A 131 -6.24 1.17 11.45
CA VAL A 131 -5.00 1.78 10.96
C VAL A 131 -4.15 0.77 10.21
N ASN A 132 -3.58 1.17 9.10
CA ASN A 132 -2.55 0.40 8.43
C ASN A 132 -1.24 0.53 9.23
N THR A 133 -0.77 -0.57 9.79
CA THR A 133 0.40 -0.62 10.68
C THR A 133 1.68 -0.12 10.02
N ALA A 134 1.81 -0.23 8.70
CA ALA A 134 2.94 0.30 7.93
C ALA A 134 3.09 1.83 8.00
N PHE A 135 2.05 2.56 8.42
CA PHE A 135 2.08 4.01 8.61
C PHE A 135 2.25 4.44 10.07
N ILE A 136 2.40 3.51 10.99
CA ILE A 136 2.65 3.85 12.39
C ILE A 136 4.16 4.10 12.55
N ASP A 137 4.52 5.30 13.00
CA ASP A 137 5.89 5.68 13.34
C ASP A 137 6.26 5.20 14.74
N ARG A 138 5.38 5.46 15.72
CA ARG A 138 5.56 5.06 17.12
C ARG A 138 4.27 5.07 17.91
N ILE A 139 4.28 4.44 19.06
CA ILE A 139 3.21 4.50 20.06
C ILE A 139 3.66 5.45 21.17
N ASP A 140 2.85 6.48 21.47
CA ASP A 140 3.06 7.45 22.52
C ASP A 140 1.90 7.39 23.53
N GLY A 141 2.13 6.72 24.66
CA GLY A 141 1.09 6.41 25.65
C GLY A 141 -0.06 5.61 25.03
N SER A 142 -1.24 6.21 24.90
CA SER A 142 -2.42 5.59 24.28
C SER A 142 -2.70 6.12 22.87
N THR A 143 -1.65 6.56 22.17
CA THR A 143 -1.77 7.21 20.86
C THR A 143 -0.79 6.59 19.87
N ALA A 144 -1.28 6.14 18.73
CA ALA A 144 -0.46 5.80 17.58
C ALA A 144 -0.14 7.09 16.80
N VAL A 145 1.14 7.41 16.69
CA VAL A 145 1.64 8.54 15.89
C VAL A 145 2.00 7.98 14.52
N LEU A 146 1.42 8.57 13.47
CA LEU A 146 1.66 8.13 12.10
C LEU A 146 2.87 8.85 11.49
N THR A 147 3.44 8.26 10.44
CA THR A 147 4.60 8.78 9.71
C THR A 147 4.40 10.19 9.12
N ASP A 148 3.16 10.61 8.94
CA ASP A 148 2.79 11.96 8.50
C ASP A 148 2.44 12.91 9.65
N GLY A 149 2.63 12.48 10.90
CA GLY A 149 2.39 13.25 12.12
C GLY A 149 0.95 13.21 12.64
N ARG A 150 0.01 12.59 11.93
CA ARG A 150 -1.36 12.36 12.45
C ARG A 150 -1.33 11.48 13.69
N LYS A 151 -2.28 11.69 14.60
CA LYS A 151 -2.38 10.98 15.87
C LYS A 151 -3.72 10.26 15.96
N LEU A 152 -3.69 8.95 16.20
CA LEU A 152 -4.87 8.12 16.36
C LEU A 152 -4.92 7.57 17.78
N LYS A 153 -6.09 7.65 18.40
CA LYS A 153 -6.30 7.07 19.73
C LYS A 153 -6.37 5.55 19.64
N VAL A 154 -5.66 4.88 20.54
CA VAL A 154 -5.67 3.42 20.69
C VAL A 154 -6.38 3.07 22.00
N ASP A 155 -7.32 2.14 21.95
CA ASP A 155 -7.98 1.64 23.15
C ASP A 155 -6.98 0.88 24.03
N LYS A 156 -7.06 1.11 25.34
CA LYS A 156 -6.11 0.48 26.31
C LYS A 156 -5.93 -1.03 26.14
N PRO A 157 -7.00 -1.83 25.94
CA PRO A 157 -6.84 -3.27 25.72
C PRO A 157 -6.09 -3.64 24.43
N LYS A 158 -6.04 -2.71 23.45
CA LYS A 158 -5.41 -2.92 22.16
C LYS A 158 -3.95 -2.48 22.10
N LEU A 159 -3.44 -1.82 23.13
CA LEU A 159 -2.06 -1.29 23.12
C LEU A 159 -1.02 -2.41 23.11
N THR A 160 -1.20 -3.45 23.93
CA THR A 160 -0.26 -4.58 24.01
C THR A 160 -0.24 -5.34 22.67
N GLU A 161 -1.41 -5.65 22.14
CA GLU A 161 -1.56 -6.34 20.85
C GLU A 161 -0.90 -5.55 19.71
N LEU A 162 -1.07 -4.22 19.69
CA LEU A 162 -0.45 -3.37 18.69
C LEU A 162 1.08 -3.29 18.84
N ALA A 163 1.59 -3.21 20.07
CA ALA A 163 3.02 -3.19 20.34
C ALA A 163 3.70 -4.49 19.89
N GLU A 164 3.14 -5.65 20.28
CA GLU A 164 3.62 -6.97 19.84
C GLU A 164 3.62 -7.12 18.31
N LEU A 165 2.57 -6.60 17.65
CA LEU A 165 2.47 -6.61 16.19
C LEU A 165 3.59 -5.79 15.57
N MET A 166 3.88 -4.59 16.08
CA MET A 166 4.95 -3.74 15.57
C MET A 166 6.33 -4.35 15.75
N GLU A 167 6.62 -4.94 16.92
CA GLU A 167 7.88 -5.64 17.18
C GLU A 167 8.10 -6.81 16.20
N SER A 168 7.04 -7.51 15.82
CA SER A 168 7.12 -8.61 14.85
C SER A 168 7.53 -8.17 13.43
N TYR A 169 7.31 -6.89 13.07
CA TYR A 169 7.71 -6.32 11.78
C TYR A 169 9.15 -5.80 11.76
N ASP A 170 9.68 -5.35 12.91
CA ASP A 170 11.07 -4.84 13.02
C ASP A 170 12.12 -5.96 13.12
N GLY A 171 11.70 -7.21 13.32
CA GLY A 171 12.55 -8.40 13.50
C GLY A 171 12.89 -9.19 12.22
N ASN A 172 12.58 -8.68 11.00
CA ASN A 172 12.85 -9.39 9.73
C ASN A 172 13.73 -8.58 8.77
#